data_37dc23a6ff024b1930de12ef7c2d2e31
#
_entry.id   37dc23a6ff024b1930de12ef7c2d2e31
#
_cell.length_a   1.000
_cell.length_b   1.000
_cell.length_c   1.000
_cell.angle_alpha   90.00
_cell.angle_beta   90.00
_cell.angle_gamma   90.00
#
_symmetry.space_group_name_H-M   'P 1'
#
loop_
_entity.id
_entity.type
_entity.pdbx_description
1 polymer ?
#
loop_
_entity_poly.entity_id
_entity_poly.type
_entity_poly.pdbx_seq_one_letter_code
_entity_poly.pdbx_strand_id
1 'polypeptide(L)'
;IENGVQPKDMPLVKLDNANTYLNYQTLKKYGIPENLYPKNAIYFGKPISFFERNEKYILGGVCALIAIVILISVVAFFERKLKRQAKMLLLVSRENEKGKSNFITNMGYLMRSPLHAIQMSIDMLDKSNMNDNDKELLSFINQNKSMLLNIFNDIIDLGKAGENDLNLSLTSVDVEPAIMNIKEALGSVSGIQFTIEGDGKTHFVKVDPKRFSQVVSYAIVNADYYKMTGKVAVKFWGNQNEVVVQVGCIANFTEKDTEDLFDVFNNRTNPANSGRSNLELPLCRKLMQAMGGNITLERLADDQWAFVIYIDEKICRV
;
A
#
# COMPACT_ATOMS: atom_id res chain seq x y z
N ILE A 1 -9.47 -102.27 30.42
CA ILE A 1 -9.77 -103.57 31.13
C ILE A 1 -9.41 -104.81 30.22
N GLU A 2 -9.20 -104.59 28.92
CA GLU A 2 -8.84 -105.69 28.01
C GLU A 2 -7.46 -106.27 28.19
N ASN A 3 -6.57 -105.59 28.93
CA ASN A 3 -5.17 -106.10 29.16
C ASN A 3 -4.91 -106.46 30.67
N GLY A 4 -5.95 -106.79 31.44
CA GLY A 4 -5.82 -107.24 32.84
C GLY A 4 -5.33 -106.23 33.87
N VAL A 5 -5.25 -104.96 33.50
CA VAL A 5 -4.85 -103.89 34.43
C VAL A 5 -6.06 -103.45 35.24
N GLN A 6 -5.95 -103.52 36.56
CA GLN A 6 -6.99 -103.10 37.44
C GLN A 6 -7.23 -101.60 37.36
N PRO A 7 -8.48 -101.07 37.46
CA PRO A 7 -8.75 -99.62 37.35
C PRO A 7 -7.97 -98.75 38.35
N LYS A 8 -7.60 -99.34 39.53
CA LYS A 8 -6.79 -98.66 40.56
C LYS A 8 -5.30 -98.45 40.17
N ASP A 9 -4.85 -99.25 39.20
CA ASP A 9 -3.43 -99.21 38.72
C ASP A 9 -3.26 -98.41 37.45
N MET A 10 -4.32 -97.80 36.88
CA MET A 10 -4.24 -96.92 35.79
C MET A 10 -3.63 -95.57 36.17
N PRO A 11 -2.59 -95.09 35.48
CA PRO A 11 -2.05 -93.80 35.83
C PRO A 11 -3.08 -92.69 35.45
N LEU A 12 -3.39 -91.83 36.45
CA LEU A 12 -4.17 -90.63 36.21
C LEU A 12 -3.39 -89.69 35.32
N VAL A 13 -3.77 -89.66 34.05
CA VAL A 13 -3.23 -88.66 33.12
C VAL A 13 -3.85 -87.33 33.44
N LYS A 14 -3.05 -86.46 34.07
CA LYS A 14 -3.42 -85.04 34.24
C LYS A 14 -3.44 -84.35 32.90
N LEU A 15 -4.60 -84.00 32.40
CA LEU A 15 -4.72 -83.16 31.21
C LEU A 15 -4.44 -81.67 31.58
N ASP A 16 -3.19 -81.29 31.41
CA ASP A 16 -2.72 -79.94 31.79
C ASP A 16 -3.30 -78.80 30.96
N ASN A 17 -4.05 -79.06 29.82
CA ASN A 17 -4.62 -78.06 28.95
C ASN A 17 -6.06 -78.40 28.53
N ALA A 18 -6.96 -78.64 29.47
CA ALA A 18 -8.37 -78.77 29.16
C ALA A 18 -9.02 -77.36 28.95
N ASN A 19 -9.13 -76.96 27.71
CA ASN A 19 -9.93 -75.78 27.39
C ASN A 19 -11.40 -76.02 27.68
N THR A 20 -11.99 -75.26 28.55
CA THR A 20 -13.43 -75.31 28.85
C THR A 20 -14.21 -74.59 27.78
N TYR A 21 -15.08 -75.34 27.07
CA TYR A 21 -15.93 -74.79 26.02
C TYR A 21 -17.36 -74.68 26.55
N LEU A 22 -17.95 -73.48 26.47
CA LEU A 22 -19.27 -73.20 26.96
C LEU A 22 -20.12 -72.56 25.88
N ASN A 23 -21.41 -72.97 25.81
CA ASN A 23 -22.34 -72.34 24.91
C ASN A 23 -22.99 -71.13 25.58
N TYR A 24 -22.67 -69.93 25.10
CA TYR A 24 -23.12 -68.65 25.65
C TYR A 24 -24.65 -68.53 25.65
N GLN A 25 -25.34 -68.97 24.57
CA GLN A 25 -26.78 -68.92 24.50
C GLN A 25 -27.46 -69.87 25.54
N THR A 26 -26.87 -71.02 25.77
CA THR A 26 -27.37 -71.98 26.75
C THR A 26 -27.24 -71.43 28.18
N LEU A 27 -26.08 -70.84 28.51
CA LEU A 27 -25.88 -70.17 29.79
C LEU A 27 -26.88 -69.07 30.04
N LYS A 28 -27.17 -68.27 29.00
CA LYS A 28 -28.18 -67.19 29.06
C LYS A 28 -29.60 -67.76 29.20
N LYS A 29 -29.95 -68.86 28.54
CA LYS A 29 -31.23 -69.55 28.65
C LYS A 29 -31.49 -70.04 30.08
N TYR A 30 -30.46 -70.50 30.76
CA TYR A 30 -30.56 -70.96 32.18
C TYR A 30 -30.43 -69.81 33.18
N GLY A 31 -30.37 -68.58 32.76
CA GLY A 31 -30.38 -67.39 33.63
C GLY A 31 -29.11 -67.23 34.45
N ILE A 32 -27.99 -67.83 34.04
CA ILE A 32 -26.72 -67.69 34.76
C ILE A 32 -26.17 -66.29 34.51
N PRO A 33 -25.92 -65.48 35.51
CA PRO A 33 -25.41 -64.12 35.32
C PRO A 33 -23.97 -64.13 34.82
N GLU A 34 -23.64 -63.20 33.90
CA GLU A 34 -22.34 -63.15 33.20
C GLU A 34 -21.14 -62.96 34.14
N ASN A 35 -21.32 -62.41 35.34
CA ASN A 35 -20.26 -62.27 36.35
C ASN A 35 -19.78 -63.61 36.93
N LEU A 36 -20.57 -64.70 36.75
CA LEU A 36 -20.20 -66.06 37.15
C LEU A 36 -19.56 -66.86 36.01
N TYR A 37 -19.41 -66.30 34.86
CA TYR A 37 -18.79 -66.97 33.72
C TYR A 37 -17.30 -67.15 33.94
N PRO A 38 -16.76 -68.36 33.74
CA PRO A 38 -15.32 -68.58 33.87
C PRO A 38 -14.52 -67.78 32.88
N LYS A 39 -13.56 -67.02 33.36
CA LYS A 39 -12.74 -66.12 32.48
C LYS A 39 -11.88 -66.89 31.45
N ASN A 40 -11.54 -68.16 31.75
CA ASN A 40 -10.68 -68.99 30.92
C ASN A 40 -11.45 -69.96 30.02
N ALA A 41 -12.76 -69.78 29.86
CA ALA A 41 -13.58 -70.61 28.95
C ALA A 41 -13.73 -70.01 27.57
N ILE A 42 -13.78 -70.86 26.55
CA ILE A 42 -14.10 -70.45 25.16
C ILE A 42 -15.63 -70.53 24.99
N TYR A 43 -16.23 -69.37 24.65
CA TYR A 43 -17.68 -69.25 24.51
C TYR A 43 -18.11 -69.40 23.07
N PHE A 44 -18.96 -70.41 22.74
CA PHE A 44 -19.64 -70.54 21.48
C PHE A 44 -20.92 -69.72 21.44
N GLY A 45 -21.21 -69.09 20.31
CA GLY A 45 -22.48 -68.36 20.11
C GLY A 45 -22.59 -67.03 20.87
N LYS A 46 -21.46 -66.50 21.38
CA LYS A 46 -21.40 -65.16 21.94
C LYS A 46 -21.56 -64.14 20.81
N PRO A 47 -22.53 -63.21 20.87
CA PRO A 47 -22.68 -62.17 19.82
C PRO A 47 -21.43 -61.32 19.76
N ILE A 48 -20.88 -61.20 18.57
CA ILE A 48 -19.72 -60.34 18.33
C ILE A 48 -20.17 -58.88 18.55
N SER A 49 -19.41 -58.13 19.41
CA SER A 49 -19.69 -56.71 19.64
C SER A 49 -19.64 -55.91 18.37
N PHE A 50 -20.43 -54.81 18.28
CA PHE A 50 -20.36 -53.87 17.15
C PHE A 50 -18.93 -53.38 16.94
N PHE A 51 -18.18 -53.12 17.99
CA PHE A 51 -16.78 -52.70 17.95
C PHE A 51 -15.87 -53.78 17.39
N GLU A 52 -15.98 -55.02 17.83
CA GLU A 52 -15.18 -56.14 17.28
C GLU A 52 -15.45 -56.39 15.82
N ARG A 53 -16.73 -56.29 15.40
CA ARG A 53 -17.14 -56.45 13.99
C ARG A 53 -16.61 -55.37 13.10
N ASN A 54 -16.50 -54.10 13.59
CA ASN A 54 -16.11 -52.93 12.81
C ASN A 54 -14.74 -52.36 13.20
N GLU A 55 -13.92 -53.08 13.95
CA GLU A 55 -12.65 -52.63 14.49
C GLU A 55 -11.76 -51.96 13.44
N LYS A 56 -11.60 -52.59 12.27
CA LYS A 56 -10.78 -52.08 11.16
C LYS A 56 -11.29 -50.74 10.60
N TYR A 57 -12.63 -50.59 10.51
CA TYR A 57 -13.24 -49.35 10.01
C TYR A 57 -13.16 -48.23 11.06
N ILE A 58 -13.33 -48.55 12.34
CA ILE A 58 -13.18 -47.61 13.44
C ILE A 58 -11.73 -47.12 13.51
N LEU A 59 -10.76 -48.02 13.47
CA LEU A 59 -9.33 -47.67 13.47
C LEU A 59 -8.98 -46.79 12.25
N GLY A 60 -9.45 -47.17 11.04
CA GLY A 60 -9.26 -46.36 9.83
C GLY A 60 -9.86 -44.97 9.94
N GLY A 61 -11.06 -44.83 10.52
CA GLY A 61 -11.72 -43.53 10.74
C GLY A 61 -10.93 -42.67 11.73
N VAL A 62 -10.43 -43.24 12.81
CA VAL A 62 -9.59 -42.49 13.78
C VAL A 62 -8.30 -42.03 13.13
N CYS A 63 -7.61 -42.88 12.37
CA CYS A 63 -6.40 -42.50 11.65
C CYS A 63 -6.64 -41.37 10.63
N ALA A 64 -7.76 -41.42 9.89
CA ALA A 64 -8.17 -40.38 8.94
C ALA A 64 -8.42 -39.03 9.68
N LEU A 65 -9.12 -39.03 10.80
CA LEU A 65 -9.34 -37.83 11.60
C LEU A 65 -8.03 -37.21 12.10
N ILE A 66 -7.10 -38.04 12.59
CA ILE A 66 -5.77 -37.59 13.05
C ILE A 66 -5.02 -36.94 11.86
N ALA A 67 -5.04 -37.58 10.70
CA ALA A 67 -4.40 -37.04 9.48
C ALA A 67 -4.98 -35.69 9.08
N ILE A 68 -6.30 -35.52 9.16
CA ILE A 68 -6.97 -34.24 8.86
C ILE A 68 -6.55 -33.16 9.86
N VAL A 69 -6.50 -33.46 11.16
CA VAL A 69 -6.07 -32.53 12.20
C VAL A 69 -4.62 -32.08 12.00
N ILE A 70 -3.74 -33.04 11.64
CA ILE A 70 -2.35 -32.73 11.31
C ILE A 70 -2.27 -31.80 10.10
N LEU A 71 -3.03 -32.11 9.03
CA LEU A 71 -3.05 -31.29 7.82
C LEU A 71 -3.50 -29.86 8.11
N ILE A 72 -4.61 -29.69 8.85
CA ILE A 72 -5.12 -28.37 9.25
C ILE A 72 -4.08 -27.62 10.09
N SER A 73 -3.40 -28.30 11.01
CA SER A 73 -2.36 -27.71 11.85
C SER A 73 -1.16 -27.25 11.04
N VAL A 74 -0.73 -28.03 10.06
CA VAL A 74 0.36 -27.68 9.12
C VAL A 74 -0.02 -26.47 8.28
N VAL A 75 -1.22 -26.45 7.69
CA VAL A 75 -1.69 -25.31 6.89
C VAL A 75 -1.75 -24.03 7.75
N ALA A 76 -2.34 -24.11 8.94
CA ALA A 76 -2.40 -22.98 9.86
C ALA A 76 -1.01 -22.47 10.30
N PHE A 77 -0.04 -23.38 10.47
CA PHE A 77 1.34 -23.02 10.77
C PHE A 77 1.99 -22.25 9.62
N PHE A 78 1.84 -22.74 8.38
CA PHE A 78 2.37 -22.06 7.19
C PHE A 78 1.74 -20.69 6.96
N GLU A 79 0.41 -20.56 7.12
CA GLU A 79 -0.25 -19.27 7.02
C GLU A 79 0.26 -18.26 8.05
N ARG A 80 0.44 -18.68 9.31
CA ARG A 80 0.99 -17.81 10.35
C ARG A 80 2.41 -17.38 10.04
N LYS A 81 3.23 -18.31 9.52
CA LYS A 81 4.61 -18.02 9.10
C LYS A 81 4.64 -16.99 7.95
N LEU A 82 3.80 -17.18 6.94
CA LEU A 82 3.71 -16.27 5.77
C LEU A 82 3.25 -14.87 6.20
N LYS A 83 2.21 -14.78 7.03
CA LYS A 83 1.74 -13.50 7.60
C LYS A 83 2.81 -12.78 8.41
N ARG A 84 3.62 -13.50 9.18
CA ARG A 84 4.75 -12.91 9.93
C ARG A 84 5.83 -12.37 9.01
N GLN A 85 6.20 -13.11 7.96
CA GLN A 85 7.20 -12.67 6.98
C GLN A 85 6.72 -11.43 6.21
N ALA A 86 5.48 -11.42 5.73
CA ALA A 86 4.89 -10.26 5.07
C ALA A 86 4.88 -9.03 5.97
N LYS A 87 4.52 -9.19 7.26
CA LYS A 87 4.54 -8.09 8.24
C LYS A 87 5.96 -7.56 8.49
N MET A 88 6.96 -8.44 8.56
CA MET A 88 8.37 -8.02 8.73
C MET A 88 8.88 -7.26 7.52
N LEU A 89 8.58 -7.72 6.29
CA LEU A 89 8.94 -7.01 5.06
C LEU A 89 8.32 -5.61 5.00
N LEU A 90 7.05 -5.48 5.39
CA LEU A 90 6.38 -4.17 5.48
C LEU A 90 7.01 -3.25 6.53
N LEU A 91 7.44 -3.78 7.68
CA LEU A 91 8.10 -2.99 8.72
C LEU A 91 9.48 -2.50 8.25
N VAL A 92 10.29 -3.38 7.65
CA VAL A 92 11.61 -3.02 7.10
C VAL A 92 11.48 -2.01 5.97
N SER A 93 10.48 -2.18 5.08
CA SER A 93 10.19 -1.21 4.03
C SER A 93 9.82 0.16 4.60
N ARG A 94 8.95 0.21 5.63
CA ARG A 94 8.56 1.46 6.29
C ARG A 94 9.74 2.15 7.03
N GLU A 95 10.58 1.38 7.71
CA GLU A 95 11.77 1.94 8.37
C GLU A 95 12.76 2.52 7.35
N ASN A 96 12.93 1.88 6.20
CA ASN A 96 13.78 2.38 5.12
C ASN A 96 13.20 3.66 4.48
N GLU A 97 11.88 3.74 4.30
CA GLU A 97 11.21 4.96 3.84
C GLU A 97 11.34 6.10 4.85
N LYS A 98 11.13 5.83 6.15
CA LYS A 98 11.35 6.83 7.22
C LYS A 98 12.79 7.32 7.26
N GLY A 99 13.76 6.42 7.12
CA GLY A 99 15.18 6.79 7.07
C GLY A 99 15.49 7.73 5.90
N LYS A 100 14.96 7.45 4.71
CA LYS A 100 15.08 8.32 3.52
C LYS A 100 14.40 9.67 3.74
N SER A 101 13.21 9.69 4.30
CA SER A 101 12.45 10.90 4.59
C SER A 101 13.17 11.80 5.59
N ASN A 102 13.63 11.25 6.70
CA ASN A 102 14.39 11.97 7.71
C ASN A 102 15.73 12.53 7.16
N PHE A 103 16.42 11.76 6.32
CA PHE A 103 17.65 12.22 5.66
C PHE A 103 17.37 13.43 4.76
N ILE A 104 16.35 13.35 3.91
CA ILE A 104 15.94 14.43 3.00
C ILE A 104 15.53 15.68 3.80
N THR A 105 14.73 15.50 4.85
CA THR A 105 14.28 16.59 5.72
C THR A 105 15.45 17.29 6.41
N ASN A 106 16.40 16.53 6.97
CA ASN A 106 17.59 17.07 7.62
C ASN A 106 18.52 17.80 6.64
N MET A 107 18.70 17.26 5.42
CA MET A 107 19.46 17.94 4.38
C MET A 107 18.83 19.29 4.00
N GLY A 108 17.51 19.34 3.90
CA GLY A 108 16.77 20.58 3.62
C GLY A 108 17.05 21.67 4.67
N TYR A 109 17.09 21.32 5.96
CA TYR A 109 17.43 22.26 7.04
C TYR A 109 18.90 22.70 6.99
N LEU A 110 19.83 21.77 6.81
CA LEU A 110 21.26 22.07 6.75
C LEU A 110 21.63 23.00 5.60
N MET A 111 20.93 22.91 4.46
CA MET A 111 21.20 23.73 3.29
C MET A 111 20.50 25.10 3.31
N ARG A 112 19.39 25.22 4.06
CA ARG A 112 18.69 26.51 4.18
C ARG A 112 19.58 27.58 4.83
N SER A 113 20.34 27.22 5.85
CA SER A 113 21.22 28.15 6.59
C SER A 113 22.27 28.83 5.71
N PRO A 114 23.13 28.12 4.93
CA PRO A 114 24.09 28.75 4.05
C PRO A 114 23.43 29.55 2.90
N LEU A 115 22.28 29.12 2.40
CA LEU A 115 21.54 29.89 1.40
C LEU A 115 21.02 31.22 1.96
N HIS A 116 20.54 31.24 3.20
CA HIS A 116 20.18 32.50 3.87
C HIS A 116 21.40 33.40 4.09
N ALA A 117 22.58 32.85 4.44
CA ALA A 117 23.82 33.61 4.56
C ALA A 117 24.24 34.26 3.23
N ILE A 118 24.14 33.50 2.12
CA ILE A 118 24.36 34.03 0.76
C ILE A 118 23.36 35.16 0.45
N GLN A 119 22.08 34.95 0.77
CA GLN A 119 21.07 35.98 0.58
C GLN A 119 21.40 37.27 1.33
N MET A 120 21.72 37.16 2.62
CA MET A 120 22.06 38.34 3.43
C MET A 120 23.29 39.04 2.86
N SER A 121 24.33 38.29 2.41
CA SER A 121 25.52 38.87 1.79
C SER A 121 25.19 39.67 0.50
N ILE A 122 24.29 39.14 -0.33
CA ILE A 122 23.79 39.82 -1.55
C ILE A 122 23.01 41.08 -1.20
N ASP A 123 22.16 40.99 -0.15
CA ASP A 123 21.35 42.13 0.27
C ASP A 123 22.16 43.25 0.90
N MET A 124 23.34 42.93 1.45
CA MET A 124 24.34 43.89 1.98
C MET A 124 25.19 44.58 0.91
N LEU A 125 25.18 44.10 -0.35
CA LEU A 125 25.90 44.75 -1.42
C LEU A 125 25.30 46.11 -1.74
N ASP A 126 26.17 47.12 -1.82
CA ASP A 126 25.78 48.46 -2.20
C ASP A 126 25.39 48.53 -3.68
N LYS A 127 24.09 48.58 -3.94
CA LYS A 127 23.50 48.61 -5.29
C LYS A 127 23.63 49.96 -5.99
N SER A 128 24.01 51.01 -5.24
CA SER A 128 24.11 52.39 -5.75
C SER A 128 25.30 52.61 -6.69
N ASN A 129 26.34 51.84 -6.55
CA ASN A 129 27.58 51.92 -7.34
C ASN A 129 27.77 50.82 -8.36
N MET A 130 26.73 49.98 -8.62
CA MET A 130 26.83 48.87 -9.54
C MET A 130 26.64 49.33 -11.00
N ASN A 131 27.53 48.86 -11.87
CA ASN A 131 27.32 48.98 -13.30
C ASN A 131 26.19 48.05 -13.81
N ASP A 132 25.75 48.16 -15.05
CA ASP A 132 24.63 47.38 -15.54
C ASP A 132 24.94 45.88 -15.64
N ASN A 133 26.17 45.51 -15.92
CA ASN A 133 26.63 44.12 -15.89
C ASN A 133 26.58 43.50 -14.49
N ASP A 134 26.97 44.29 -13.46
CA ASP A 134 26.88 43.84 -12.07
C ASP A 134 25.42 43.62 -11.61
N LYS A 135 24.50 44.47 -12.09
CA LYS A 135 23.05 44.33 -11.82
C LYS A 135 22.49 43.07 -12.47
N GLU A 136 22.93 42.78 -13.72
CA GLU A 136 22.51 41.56 -14.42
C GLU A 136 23.01 40.30 -13.71
N LEU A 137 24.30 40.28 -13.32
CA LEU A 137 24.88 39.18 -12.53
C LEU A 137 24.17 39.00 -11.18
N LEU A 138 23.85 40.08 -10.49
CA LEU A 138 23.10 40.02 -9.23
C LEU A 138 21.70 39.48 -9.43
N SER A 139 21.04 39.88 -10.50
CA SER A 139 19.71 39.31 -10.88
C SER A 139 19.80 37.80 -11.12
N PHE A 140 20.79 37.35 -11.87
CA PHE A 140 21.05 35.94 -12.14
C PHE A 140 21.33 35.14 -10.85
N ILE A 141 22.16 35.69 -9.94
CA ILE A 141 22.42 35.04 -8.65
C ILE A 141 21.14 34.94 -7.82
N ASN A 142 20.32 35.99 -7.76
CA ASN A 142 19.06 35.99 -7.04
C ASN A 142 18.05 34.98 -7.59
N GLN A 143 17.97 34.83 -8.92
CA GLN A 143 17.12 33.82 -9.56
C GLN A 143 17.57 32.40 -9.18
N ASN A 144 18.86 32.08 -9.33
CA ASN A 144 19.40 30.77 -8.99
C ASN A 144 19.24 30.44 -7.50
N LYS A 145 19.44 31.43 -6.61
CA LYS A 145 19.20 31.28 -5.18
C LYS A 145 17.74 30.93 -4.90
N SER A 146 16.79 31.67 -5.50
CA SER A 146 15.36 31.42 -5.33
C SER A 146 14.97 30.02 -5.81
N MET A 147 15.54 29.60 -6.94
CA MET A 147 15.38 28.28 -7.49
C MET A 147 15.88 27.19 -6.53
N LEU A 148 17.09 27.35 -5.99
CA LEU A 148 17.64 26.42 -5.00
C LEU A 148 16.74 26.32 -3.75
N LEU A 149 16.26 27.44 -3.22
CA LEU A 149 15.33 27.46 -2.08
C LEU A 149 14.03 26.71 -2.38
N ASN A 150 13.48 26.86 -3.58
CA ASN A 150 12.28 26.13 -4.00
C ASN A 150 12.54 24.62 -4.05
N ILE A 151 13.66 24.19 -4.66
CA ILE A 151 14.04 22.77 -4.70
C ILE A 151 14.16 22.19 -3.30
N PHE A 152 14.77 22.93 -2.35
CA PHE A 152 14.88 22.46 -0.97
C PHE A 152 13.53 22.35 -0.26
N ASN A 153 12.66 23.33 -0.47
CA ASN A 153 11.32 23.28 0.09
C ASN A 153 10.53 22.08 -0.47
N ASP A 154 10.66 21.80 -1.77
CA ASP A 154 10.03 20.64 -2.42
C ASP A 154 10.57 19.32 -1.85
N ILE A 155 11.89 19.22 -1.60
CA ILE A 155 12.51 18.06 -0.96
C ILE A 155 11.97 17.85 0.46
N ILE A 156 11.88 18.93 1.27
CA ILE A 156 11.34 18.88 2.63
C ILE A 156 9.87 18.43 2.60
N ASP A 157 9.07 19.01 1.70
CA ASP A 157 7.65 18.69 1.57
C ASP A 157 7.45 17.24 1.11
N LEU A 158 8.27 16.73 0.18
CA LEU A 158 8.28 15.32 -0.21
C LEU A 158 8.63 14.39 0.96
N GLY A 159 9.62 14.78 1.78
CA GLY A 159 9.99 14.05 2.98
C GLY A 159 8.81 13.94 3.96
N LYS A 160 8.18 15.06 4.29
CA LYS A 160 7.02 15.13 5.19
C LYS A 160 5.81 14.39 4.64
N ALA A 161 5.58 14.45 3.32
CA ALA A 161 4.48 13.74 2.67
C ALA A 161 4.64 12.20 2.75
N GLY A 162 5.87 11.71 2.74
CA GLY A 162 6.17 10.28 2.92
C GLY A 162 5.83 9.77 4.33
N GLU A 163 5.84 10.65 5.33
CA GLU A 163 5.52 10.31 6.74
C GLU A 163 4.06 10.60 7.12
N ASN A 164 3.22 11.10 6.21
CA ASN A 164 1.88 11.67 6.51
C ASN A 164 1.94 12.84 7.54
N ASP A 165 3.05 13.56 7.60
CA ASP A 165 3.31 14.66 8.55
C ASP A 165 3.16 16.06 7.87
N LEU A 166 2.36 16.13 6.82
CA LEU A 166 1.99 17.41 6.21
C LEU A 166 0.94 18.09 7.07
N ASN A 167 1.33 19.18 7.74
CA ASN A 167 0.38 20.06 8.45
C ASN A 167 -0.46 20.83 7.42
N LEU A 168 -1.57 20.24 6.99
CA LEU A 168 -2.50 20.83 6.02
C LEU A 168 -3.62 21.60 6.75
N SER A 169 -3.89 22.83 6.32
CA SER A 169 -5.03 23.62 6.78
C SER A 169 -6.15 23.54 5.73
N LEU A 170 -6.95 22.47 5.80
CA LEU A 170 -8.04 22.24 4.84
C LEU A 170 -9.19 23.24 5.07
N THR A 171 -9.46 24.07 4.09
CA THR A 171 -10.55 25.05 4.08
C THR A 171 -11.36 24.93 2.79
N SER A 172 -12.56 25.52 2.78
CA SER A 172 -13.37 25.60 1.56
C SER A 172 -12.77 26.64 0.61
N VAL A 173 -12.37 26.24 -0.57
CA VAL A 173 -11.75 27.09 -1.60
C VAL A 173 -12.64 27.12 -2.84
N ASP A 174 -12.96 28.31 -3.33
CA ASP A 174 -13.60 28.50 -4.63
C ASP A 174 -12.54 28.35 -5.73
N VAL A 175 -12.76 27.42 -6.67
CA VAL A 175 -11.79 27.00 -7.66
C VAL A 175 -11.50 28.11 -8.67
N GLU A 176 -12.53 28.82 -9.15
CA GLU A 176 -12.36 29.85 -10.18
C GLU A 176 -11.51 31.03 -9.71
N PRO A 177 -11.80 31.69 -8.58
CA PRO A 177 -10.95 32.76 -8.05
C PRO A 177 -9.53 32.27 -7.73
N ALA A 178 -9.37 31.06 -7.25
CA ALA A 178 -8.05 30.49 -6.98
C ALA A 178 -7.22 30.37 -8.28
N ILE A 179 -7.79 29.88 -9.38
CA ILE A 179 -7.11 29.78 -10.69
C ILE A 179 -6.83 31.17 -11.27
N MET A 180 -7.73 32.13 -11.08
CA MET A 180 -7.53 33.52 -11.51
C MET A 180 -6.34 34.18 -10.81
N ASN A 181 -6.21 34.00 -9.50
CA ASN A 181 -5.07 34.48 -8.72
C ASN A 181 -3.74 33.85 -9.19
N ILE A 182 -3.75 32.58 -9.55
CA ILE A 182 -2.59 31.88 -10.11
C ILE A 182 -2.22 32.48 -11.48
N LYS A 183 -3.21 32.81 -12.32
CA LYS A 183 -2.97 33.43 -13.62
C LYS A 183 -2.26 34.78 -13.50
N GLU A 184 -2.70 35.60 -12.56
CA GLU A 184 -2.11 36.91 -12.28
C GLU A 184 -0.66 36.77 -11.76
N ALA A 185 -0.43 35.85 -10.83
CA ALA A 185 0.87 35.58 -10.26
C ALA A 185 1.86 35.03 -11.30
N LEU A 186 1.48 34.02 -12.10
CA LEU A 186 2.35 33.44 -13.13
C LEU A 186 2.58 34.41 -14.30
N GLY A 187 1.59 35.19 -14.68
CA GLY A 187 1.71 36.21 -15.71
C GLY A 187 2.72 37.29 -15.36
N SER A 188 2.71 37.76 -14.11
CA SER A 188 3.59 38.82 -13.63
C SER A 188 5.04 38.36 -13.37
N VAL A 189 5.24 37.13 -12.88
CA VAL A 189 6.56 36.62 -12.47
C VAL A 189 7.27 35.87 -13.59
N SER A 190 6.55 35.01 -14.32
CA SER A 190 7.13 34.09 -15.31
C SER A 190 6.75 34.39 -16.75
N GLY A 191 5.86 35.35 -17.00
CA GLY A 191 5.35 35.68 -18.32
C GLY A 191 4.47 34.57 -18.94
N ILE A 192 4.10 33.53 -18.18
CA ILE A 192 3.28 32.41 -18.66
C ILE A 192 1.85 32.88 -18.85
N GLN A 193 1.33 32.74 -20.08
CA GLN A 193 -0.06 33.05 -20.40
C GLN A 193 -0.83 31.77 -20.71
N PHE A 194 -2.00 31.63 -20.10
CA PHE A 194 -2.92 30.52 -20.36
C PHE A 194 -4.37 31.00 -20.42
N THR A 195 -5.21 30.20 -21.06
CA THR A 195 -6.67 30.40 -21.08
C THR A 195 -7.33 29.71 -19.93
N ILE A 196 -8.46 30.25 -19.45
CA ILE A 196 -9.29 29.65 -18.39
C ILE A 196 -10.68 29.46 -18.96
N GLU A 197 -11.24 28.27 -18.79
CA GLU A 197 -12.57 27.89 -19.21
C GLU A 197 -13.25 27.06 -18.11
N GLY A 198 -14.31 27.59 -17.52
CA GLY A 198 -15.16 26.91 -16.54
C GLY A 198 -16.50 26.48 -17.14
N ASP A 199 -17.23 25.62 -16.46
CA ASP A 199 -18.58 25.18 -16.84
C ASP A 199 -19.69 26.17 -16.46
N GLY A 200 -19.33 27.38 -16.00
CA GLY A 200 -20.25 28.43 -15.58
C GLY A 200 -20.91 28.22 -14.21
N LYS A 201 -20.42 27.26 -13.42
CA LYS A 201 -20.88 26.98 -12.06
C LYS A 201 -19.78 27.29 -11.04
N THR A 202 -20.20 27.62 -9.83
CA THR A 202 -19.27 27.79 -8.71
C THR A 202 -18.94 26.42 -8.10
N HIS A 203 -17.65 26.16 -7.95
CA HIS A 203 -17.15 24.88 -7.39
C HIS A 203 -16.31 25.16 -6.13
N PHE A 204 -16.75 24.62 -5.01
CA PHE A 204 -16.00 24.65 -3.76
C PHE A 204 -15.33 23.32 -3.50
N VAL A 205 -14.04 23.36 -3.13
CA VAL A 205 -13.24 22.19 -2.78
C VAL A 205 -12.63 22.38 -1.39
N LYS A 206 -12.53 21.30 -0.60
CA LYS A 206 -11.93 21.34 0.73
C LYS A 206 -10.47 20.95 0.63
N VAL A 207 -9.61 21.93 0.48
CA VAL A 207 -8.17 21.78 0.29
C VAL A 207 -7.39 22.81 1.11
N ASP A 208 -6.08 22.63 1.24
CA ASP A 208 -5.19 23.69 1.72
C ASP A 208 -4.97 24.69 0.57
N PRO A 209 -5.35 25.99 0.73
CA PRO A 209 -5.31 26.97 -0.36
C PRO A 209 -3.92 27.16 -0.96
N LYS A 210 -2.88 27.14 -0.11
CA LYS A 210 -1.49 27.32 -0.55
C LYS A 210 -1.01 26.12 -1.34
N ARG A 211 -1.29 24.90 -0.84
CA ARG A 211 -0.90 23.65 -1.49
C ARG A 211 -1.68 23.41 -2.77
N PHE A 212 -2.95 23.73 -2.79
CA PHE A 212 -3.76 23.69 -4.01
C PHE A 212 -3.21 24.63 -5.09
N SER A 213 -2.93 25.88 -4.71
CA SER A 213 -2.31 26.84 -5.65
C SER A 213 -0.93 26.38 -6.14
N GLN A 214 -0.13 25.76 -5.25
CA GLN A 214 1.17 25.17 -5.62
C GLN A 214 1.01 24.05 -6.67
N VAL A 215 0.08 23.11 -6.45
CA VAL A 215 -0.19 22.00 -7.38
C VAL A 215 -0.64 22.51 -8.76
N VAL A 216 -1.62 23.41 -8.78
CA VAL A 216 -2.12 23.96 -10.05
C VAL A 216 -1.04 24.77 -10.77
N SER A 217 -0.26 25.58 -10.05
CA SER A 217 0.88 26.32 -10.62
C SER A 217 1.93 25.40 -11.21
N TYR A 218 2.30 24.32 -10.52
CA TYR A 218 3.28 23.35 -11.03
C TYR A 218 2.74 22.60 -12.26
N ALA A 219 1.45 22.25 -12.29
CA ALA A 219 0.82 21.66 -13.46
C ALA A 219 0.89 22.61 -14.68
N ILE A 220 0.58 23.90 -14.49
CA ILE A 220 0.63 24.92 -15.55
C ILE A 220 2.07 25.14 -16.04
N VAL A 221 3.01 25.28 -15.11
CA VAL A 221 4.44 25.51 -15.43
C VAL A 221 5.03 24.30 -16.16
N ASN A 222 4.65 23.08 -15.80
CA ASN A 222 5.08 21.86 -16.50
C ASN A 222 4.39 21.74 -17.85
N ALA A 223 3.09 22.04 -17.99
CA ALA A 223 2.41 22.05 -19.27
C ALA A 223 3.02 23.07 -20.23
N ASP A 224 3.38 24.27 -19.73
CA ASP A 224 4.06 25.31 -20.54
C ASP A 224 5.47 24.85 -20.96
N TYR A 225 6.17 24.13 -20.12
CA TYR A 225 7.50 23.61 -20.40
C TYR A 225 7.50 22.49 -21.46
N TYR A 226 6.57 21.55 -21.36
CA TYR A 226 6.47 20.41 -22.29
C TYR A 226 5.71 20.72 -23.57
N LYS A 227 5.02 21.86 -23.63
CA LYS A 227 4.27 22.23 -24.85
C LYS A 227 5.19 22.35 -26.04
N MET A 228 4.76 21.78 -27.14
CA MET A 228 5.42 21.94 -28.45
C MET A 228 4.97 23.21 -29.18
N THR A 229 3.69 23.54 -29.06
CA THR A 229 3.07 24.69 -29.73
C THR A 229 1.81 25.13 -28.98
N GLY A 230 1.29 26.31 -29.33
CA GLY A 230 0.04 26.83 -28.79
C GLY A 230 0.17 27.41 -27.38
N LYS A 231 -0.97 27.49 -26.68
CA LYS A 231 -1.08 28.00 -25.33
C LYS A 231 -1.56 26.89 -24.41
N VAL A 232 -1.18 26.97 -23.15
CA VAL A 232 -1.75 26.13 -22.10
C VAL A 232 -3.22 26.53 -21.88
N ALA A 233 -4.10 25.55 -21.73
CA ALA A 233 -5.51 25.76 -21.43
C ALA A 233 -5.87 25.13 -20.10
N VAL A 234 -6.41 25.91 -19.19
CA VAL A 234 -6.93 25.44 -17.90
C VAL A 234 -8.43 25.37 -17.99
N LYS A 235 -8.99 24.15 -17.82
CA LYS A 235 -10.43 23.92 -17.75
C LYS A 235 -10.80 23.40 -16.38
N PHE A 236 -11.98 23.76 -15.86
CA PHE A 236 -12.48 23.19 -14.64
C PHE A 236 -13.99 22.98 -14.72
N TRP A 237 -14.45 21.92 -14.08
CA TRP A 237 -15.86 21.55 -14.01
C TRP A 237 -16.11 20.64 -12.80
N GLY A 238 -17.37 20.55 -12.38
CA GLY A 238 -17.80 19.63 -11.33
C GLY A 238 -18.78 18.59 -11.87
N ASN A 239 -18.71 17.38 -11.34
CA ASN A 239 -19.72 16.35 -11.48
C ASN A 239 -20.30 16.00 -10.10
N GLN A 240 -21.14 14.96 -9.99
CA GLN A 240 -21.85 14.61 -8.76
C GLN A 240 -20.94 14.25 -7.58
N ASN A 241 -19.68 13.91 -7.79
CA ASN A 241 -18.79 13.37 -6.78
C ASN A 241 -17.43 14.06 -6.69
N GLU A 242 -17.02 14.81 -7.71
CA GLU A 242 -15.68 15.39 -7.80
C GLU A 242 -15.66 16.70 -8.58
N VAL A 243 -14.67 17.53 -8.26
CA VAL A 243 -14.28 18.69 -9.06
C VAL A 243 -12.99 18.35 -9.79
N VAL A 244 -12.95 18.66 -11.07
CA VAL A 244 -11.82 18.39 -11.96
C VAL A 244 -11.21 19.69 -12.43
N VAL A 245 -9.87 19.81 -12.31
CA VAL A 245 -9.09 20.87 -12.92
C VAL A 245 -8.14 20.24 -13.93
N GLN A 246 -8.32 20.57 -15.20
CA GLN A 246 -7.55 20.05 -16.33
C GLN A 246 -6.61 21.12 -16.87
N VAL A 247 -5.32 20.85 -16.92
CA VAL A 247 -4.29 21.72 -17.48
C VAL A 247 -3.77 21.09 -18.76
N GLY A 248 -4.30 21.52 -19.90
CA GLY A 248 -4.05 20.94 -21.22
C GLY A 248 -2.96 21.66 -22.01
N CYS A 249 -2.19 20.91 -22.78
CA CYS A 249 -1.21 21.40 -23.76
C CYS A 249 -1.07 20.43 -24.95
N ILE A 250 -0.48 20.90 -26.03
CA ILE A 250 -0.04 20.07 -27.16
C ILE A 250 1.39 19.65 -26.86
N ALA A 251 1.65 18.37 -26.64
CA ALA A 251 2.94 17.85 -26.21
C ALA A 251 3.21 16.45 -26.77
N ASN A 252 4.48 16.07 -26.86
CA ASN A 252 4.90 14.74 -27.32
C ASN A 252 5.18 13.83 -26.10
N PHE A 253 4.15 13.50 -25.33
CA PHE A 253 4.24 12.50 -24.28
C PHE A 253 3.95 11.11 -24.84
N THR A 254 4.41 10.11 -24.12
CA THR A 254 4.13 8.69 -24.36
C THR A 254 3.31 8.12 -23.20
N GLU A 255 2.68 6.97 -23.39
CA GLU A 255 1.96 6.30 -22.29
C GLU A 255 2.87 5.98 -21.09
N LYS A 256 4.16 5.75 -21.34
CA LYS A 256 5.13 5.56 -20.27
C LYS A 256 5.30 6.80 -19.39
N ASP A 257 5.14 7.99 -19.96
CA ASP A 257 5.27 9.26 -19.23
C ASP A 257 4.18 9.46 -18.18
N THR A 258 3.03 8.81 -18.33
CA THR A 258 1.90 8.94 -17.40
C THR A 258 2.25 8.56 -15.95
N GLU A 259 3.17 7.61 -15.76
CA GLU A 259 3.67 7.22 -14.45
C GLU A 259 5.07 7.76 -14.16
N ASP A 260 5.96 7.73 -15.16
CA ASP A 260 7.37 8.10 -15.01
C ASP A 260 7.56 9.54 -14.52
N LEU A 261 6.70 10.48 -14.95
CA LEU A 261 6.79 11.89 -14.54
C LEU A 261 6.45 12.13 -13.05
N PHE A 262 5.74 11.21 -12.44
CA PHE A 262 5.36 11.29 -11.02
C PHE A 262 6.25 10.44 -10.10
N ASP A 263 7.27 9.76 -10.64
CA ASP A 263 8.23 9.01 -9.85
C ASP A 263 9.40 9.90 -9.43
N VAL A 264 9.63 9.99 -8.11
CA VAL A 264 10.74 10.78 -7.52
C VAL A 264 12.12 10.29 -8.00
N PHE A 265 12.26 9.02 -8.33
CA PHE A 265 13.53 8.38 -8.69
C PHE A 265 13.75 8.24 -10.19
N ASN A 266 12.77 8.64 -10.99
CA ASN A 266 12.91 8.58 -12.44
C ASN A 266 13.73 9.75 -12.95
N ASN A 267 15.03 9.51 -13.15
CA ASN A 267 15.98 10.46 -13.71
C ASN A 267 15.74 10.62 -15.23
N ARG A 268 14.65 11.23 -15.65
CA ARG A 268 14.55 11.81 -16.98
C ARG A 268 15.40 13.07 -17.03
N THR A 269 16.70 12.90 -17.12
CA THR A 269 17.59 13.97 -17.50
C THR A 269 17.34 14.31 -18.96
N ASN A 270 16.39 15.20 -19.20
CA ASN A 270 16.38 15.92 -20.47
C ASN A 270 17.58 16.89 -20.39
N PRO A 271 18.59 16.80 -21.28
CA PRO A 271 19.75 17.70 -21.26
C PRO A 271 19.37 19.18 -21.42
N ALA A 272 18.18 19.48 -21.93
CA ALA A 272 17.61 20.83 -21.99
C ALA A 272 17.15 21.35 -20.61
N ASN A 273 17.07 20.51 -19.58
CA ASN A 273 16.60 20.82 -18.24
C ASN A 273 17.71 21.33 -17.30
N SER A 274 18.69 22.05 -17.80
CA SER A 274 19.62 22.78 -16.96
C SER A 274 18.85 23.82 -16.13
N GLY A 275 18.34 23.42 -14.97
CA GLY A 275 17.75 24.35 -14.04
C GLY A 275 16.39 23.99 -13.41
N ARG A 276 15.76 22.84 -13.71
CA ARG A 276 14.53 22.40 -13.06
C ARG A 276 14.73 21.14 -12.23
N SER A 277 14.04 21.07 -11.10
CA SER A 277 13.96 19.83 -10.33
C SER A 277 12.82 18.99 -10.89
N ASN A 278 13.05 17.71 -11.19
CA ASN A 278 11.98 16.77 -11.56
C ASN A 278 11.11 16.37 -10.34
N LEU A 279 11.13 17.17 -9.26
CA LEU A 279 10.44 16.89 -8.01
C LEU A 279 9.03 17.50 -7.95
N GLU A 280 8.72 18.45 -8.84
CA GLU A 280 7.47 19.21 -8.83
C GLU A 280 6.24 18.31 -8.99
N LEU A 281 6.23 17.44 -10.02
CA LEU A 281 5.08 16.55 -10.29
C LEU A 281 4.93 15.41 -9.25
N PRO A 282 6.02 14.74 -8.81
CA PRO A 282 5.96 13.83 -7.67
C PRO A 282 5.40 14.48 -6.41
N LEU A 283 5.81 15.73 -6.11
CA LEU A 283 5.27 16.49 -4.98
C LEU A 283 3.78 16.79 -5.17
N CYS A 284 3.37 17.22 -6.38
CA CYS A 284 1.95 17.44 -6.68
C CYS A 284 1.08 16.22 -6.38
N ARG A 285 1.52 15.01 -6.80
CA ARG A 285 0.79 13.76 -6.53
C ARG A 285 0.69 13.50 -5.02
N LYS A 286 1.76 13.70 -4.27
CA LYS A 286 1.77 13.52 -2.82
C LYS A 286 0.87 14.55 -2.10
N LEU A 287 0.92 15.82 -2.49
CA LEU A 287 0.07 16.86 -1.93
C LEU A 287 -1.41 16.59 -2.21
N MET A 288 -1.75 16.21 -3.45
CA MET A 288 -3.13 15.88 -3.80
C MET A 288 -3.64 14.66 -3.02
N GLN A 289 -2.84 13.59 -2.91
CA GLN A 289 -3.19 12.41 -2.10
C GLN A 289 -3.43 12.78 -0.63
N ALA A 290 -2.59 13.66 -0.06
CA ALA A 290 -2.76 14.13 1.31
C ALA A 290 -4.02 15.00 1.51
N MET A 291 -4.49 15.67 0.45
CA MET A 291 -5.73 16.45 0.44
C MET A 291 -6.97 15.63 0.00
N GLY A 292 -6.83 14.31 -0.20
CA GLY A 292 -7.94 13.43 -0.59
C GLY A 292 -8.27 13.45 -2.08
N GLY A 293 -7.37 13.95 -2.93
CA GLY A 293 -7.49 13.99 -4.38
C GLY A 293 -6.39 13.20 -5.10
N ASN A 294 -6.26 13.43 -6.40
CA ASN A 294 -5.19 12.88 -7.22
C ASN A 294 -4.80 13.82 -8.36
N ILE A 295 -3.63 13.59 -8.95
CA ILE A 295 -3.20 14.23 -10.20
C ILE A 295 -2.63 13.16 -11.14
N THR A 296 -3.02 13.21 -12.40
CA THR A 296 -2.61 12.30 -13.47
C THR A 296 -2.18 13.06 -14.70
N LEU A 297 -1.44 12.40 -15.60
CA LEU A 297 -1.23 12.86 -16.96
C LEU A 297 -2.09 12.00 -17.89
N GLU A 298 -2.96 12.63 -18.68
CA GLU A 298 -3.93 11.94 -19.53
C GLU A 298 -3.84 12.41 -20.97
N ARG A 299 -4.02 11.48 -21.88
CA ARG A 299 -4.12 11.75 -23.31
C ARG A 299 -5.57 12.10 -23.66
N LEU A 300 -5.79 13.29 -24.19
CA LEU A 300 -7.13 13.76 -24.60
C LEU A 300 -7.41 13.46 -26.08
N ALA A 301 -6.42 13.65 -26.94
CA ALA A 301 -6.44 13.36 -28.37
C ALA A 301 -4.98 13.09 -28.83
N ASP A 302 -4.71 12.97 -30.11
CA ASP A 302 -3.43 12.51 -30.65
C ASP A 302 -2.20 13.17 -30.00
N ASP A 303 -2.06 14.49 -30.11
CA ASP A 303 -0.97 15.25 -29.49
C ASP A 303 -1.44 16.11 -28.32
N GLN A 304 -2.70 15.94 -27.87
CA GLN A 304 -3.27 16.70 -26.77
C GLN A 304 -3.18 15.92 -25.47
N TRP A 305 -2.49 16.48 -24.50
CA TRP A 305 -2.28 15.92 -23.18
C TRP A 305 -2.71 16.91 -22.12
N ALA A 306 -3.09 16.41 -20.97
CA ALA A 306 -3.43 17.24 -19.82
C ALA A 306 -2.94 16.63 -18.51
N PHE A 307 -2.46 17.50 -17.62
CA PHE A 307 -2.42 17.20 -16.19
C PHE A 307 -3.82 17.38 -15.63
N VAL A 308 -4.40 16.31 -15.11
CA VAL A 308 -5.78 16.30 -14.61
C VAL A 308 -5.75 16.12 -13.08
N ILE A 309 -6.33 17.10 -12.39
CA ILE A 309 -6.40 17.15 -10.93
C ILE A 309 -7.82 16.80 -10.52
N TYR A 310 -7.97 15.72 -9.76
CA TYR A 310 -9.23 15.22 -9.24
C TYR A 310 -9.35 15.56 -7.75
N ILE A 311 -10.48 16.14 -7.34
CA ILE A 311 -10.74 16.50 -5.95
C ILE A 311 -12.13 15.99 -5.55
N ASP A 312 -12.22 15.16 -4.53
CA ASP A 312 -13.49 14.58 -4.07
C ASP A 312 -14.43 15.66 -3.49
N GLU A 313 -15.62 15.82 -4.07
CA GLU A 313 -16.64 16.78 -3.61
C GLU A 313 -17.32 16.35 -2.31
N LYS A 314 -17.28 15.05 -1.94
CA LYS A 314 -17.92 14.55 -0.70
C LYS A 314 -17.38 15.18 0.58
N ILE A 315 -16.19 15.77 0.50
CA ILE A 315 -15.56 16.46 1.63
C ILE A 315 -16.12 17.89 1.79
N CYS A 316 -16.86 18.41 0.81
CA CYS A 316 -17.32 19.81 0.76
C CYS A 316 -18.75 20.04 1.27
N ARG A 317 -19.53 18.99 1.53
CA ARG A 317 -20.89 19.15 2.08
C ARG A 317 -20.84 19.16 3.61
N VAL A 318 -20.74 20.33 4.19
CA VAL A 318 -21.11 20.63 5.59
C VAL A 318 -22.30 21.55 5.57
#